data_f88d973f18e9a62afb07a6ee657b64af
#
_entry.id   f88d973f18e9a62afb07a6ee657b64af
#
_cell.length_a   1.000
_cell.length_b   1.000
_cell.length_c   1.000
_cell.angle_alpha   90.00
_cell.angle_beta   90.00
_cell.angle_gamma   90.00
#
_symmetry.space_group_name_H-M   'P 1'
#
loop_
_entity.id
_entity.type
_entity.pdbx_description
1 polymer ?
#
loop_
_entity_poly.entity_id
_entity_poly.type
_entity_poly.pdbx_seq_one_letter_code
_entity_poly.pdbx_strand_id
1 'polypeptide(L)'
;MMKKLIYQTALIAYVNAICFRNFRPTCTKISEQYNRNIIYDSENSYVSHDRLQRLLVFEGKWNTYIQKHYSCLLKLRESSSKKKTYLIIDDTVIAKPYSKELDSLSWIFSPSDRQYLYGINVVFVIWTDGNTRFPIGFRIWNKHDKKTKIDLAMELLNEAKKTYKTKPSYVLMDSFYPAAKLLKLIRKFRWQWIAKIKSNRCINGTQAQEFFRYRYGNHIGKLSENIKARIVKDNDNYWATSDLSLKPSDVKQYYRNRQIIEEFHKILKSELRLEGCSSRESLAQMNHIYFVLMAFCQLELFRITRNIGTIYKVRAVLFDCVVPKNLNWKLNIMAFA
;
A
#
# COMPACT_ATOMS: atom_id res chain seq x y z
N MET A 1 14.80 -27.47 8.76
CA MET A 1 15.43 -26.89 7.55
C MET A 1 14.62 -27.19 6.27
N MET A 2 14.28 -28.42 5.96
CA MET A 2 13.53 -28.84 4.76
C MET A 2 12.15 -28.17 4.55
N LYS A 3 11.29 -28.05 5.61
CA LYS A 3 9.98 -27.37 5.50
C LYS A 3 10.09 -25.90 5.06
N LYS A 4 11.15 -25.19 5.48
CA LYS A 4 11.38 -23.79 5.11
C LYS A 4 11.70 -23.66 3.61
N LEU A 5 12.47 -24.57 3.06
CA LEU A 5 12.85 -24.56 1.64
C LEU A 5 11.64 -24.84 0.71
N ILE A 6 10.76 -25.78 1.13
CA ILE A 6 9.56 -26.16 0.39
C ILE A 6 8.61 -24.96 0.19
N TYR A 7 8.34 -24.20 1.25
CA TYR A 7 7.48 -23.01 1.16
C TYR A 7 8.15 -21.87 0.39
N GLN A 8 9.47 -21.79 0.39
CA GLN A 8 10.21 -20.78 -0.34
C GLN A 8 10.03 -20.94 -1.87
N THR A 9 10.13 -22.15 -2.40
CA THR A 9 9.88 -22.41 -3.83
C THR A 9 8.44 -22.09 -4.22
N ALA A 10 7.47 -22.47 -3.39
CA ALA A 10 6.06 -22.16 -3.62
C ALA A 10 5.78 -20.66 -3.56
N LEU A 11 6.42 -19.92 -2.64
CA LEU A 11 6.32 -18.46 -2.55
C LEU A 11 6.88 -17.80 -3.81
N ILE A 12 8.04 -18.24 -4.28
CA ILE A 12 8.66 -17.76 -5.53
C ILE A 12 7.71 -17.97 -6.70
N ALA A 13 7.15 -19.17 -6.84
CA ALA A 13 6.21 -19.50 -7.91
C ALA A 13 4.98 -18.59 -7.86
N TYR A 14 4.41 -18.37 -6.67
CA TYR A 14 3.21 -17.56 -6.50
C TYR A 14 3.48 -16.08 -6.81
N VAL A 15 4.52 -15.48 -6.25
CA VAL A 15 4.89 -14.08 -6.46
C VAL A 15 5.27 -13.83 -7.92
N ASN A 16 6.03 -14.74 -8.55
CA ASN A 16 6.35 -14.65 -9.96
C ASN A 16 5.11 -14.73 -10.86
N ALA A 17 4.14 -15.57 -10.52
CA ALA A 17 2.88 -15.63 -11.25
C ALA A 17 2.12 -14.30 -11.20
N ILE A 18 2.13 -13.61 -10.05
CA ILE A 18 1.55 -12.25 -9.92
C ILE A 18 2.33 -11.25 -10.79
N CYS A 19 3.67 -11.27 -10.75
CA CYS A 19 4.50 -10.34 -11.50
C CYS A 19 4.36 -10.47 -13.01
N PHE A 20 4.37 -11.72 -13.51
CA PHE A 20 4.63 -12.00 -14.92
C PHE A 20 3.43 -12.56 -15.70
N ARG A 21 2.30 -12.85 -15.06
CA ARG A 21 1.19 -13.52 -15.74
C ARG A 21 -0.08 -12.68 -15.77
N ASN A 22 -0.73 -12.69 -16.91
CA ASN A 22 -1.99 -11.98 -17.11
C ASN A 22 -3.22 -12.89 -16.91
N PHE A 23 -3.18 -13.78 -15.92
CA PHE A 23 -4.30 -14.64 -15.55
C PHE A 23 -4.65 -14.50 -14.06
N ARG A 24 -5.85 -14.93 -13.69
CA ARG A 24 -6.24 -15.02 -12.29
C ARG A 24 -5.34 -16.04 -11.57
N PRO A 25 -4.63 -15.69 -10.48
CA PRO A 25 -3.65 -16.55 -9.82
C PRO A 25 -4.33 -17.65 -8.99
N THR A 26 -4.89 -18.68 -9.65
CA THR A 26 -5.34 -19.89 -8.98
C THR A 26 -4.16 -20.84 -8.78
N CYS A 27 -4.16 -21.60 -7.68
CA CYS A 27 -3.06 -22.53 -7.37
C CYS A 27 -2.82 -23.53 -8.50
N THR A 28 -3.88 -24.02 -9.15
CA THR A 28 -3.78 -24.93 -10.32
C THR A 28 -3.03 -24.26 -11.48
N LYS A 29 -3.47 -23.07 -11.90
CA LYS A 29 -2.83 -22.34 -13.02
C LYS A 29 -1.39 -21.95 -12.71
N ILE A 30 -1.09 -21.57 -11.48
CA ILE A 30 0.28 -21.25 -11.05
C ILE A 30 1.15 -22.50 -11.13
N SER A 31 0.68 -23.62 -10.58
CA SER A 31 1.37 -24.92 -10.62
C SER A 31 1.68 -25.35 -12.05
N GLU A 32 0.68 -25.37 -12.93
CA GLU A 32 0.84 -25.73 -14.33
C GLU A 32 1.87 -24.85 -15.06
N GLN A 33 1.74 -23.53 -14.91
CA GLN A 33 2.60 -22.58 -15.60
C GLN A 33 4.04 -22.58 -15.06
N TYR A 34 4.20 -22.74 -13.75
CA TYR A 34 5.51 -22.82 -13.13
C TYR A 34 6.24 -24.07 -13.59
N ASN A 35 5.60 -25.24 -13.51
CA ASN A 35 6.20 -26.52 -13.86
C ASN A 35 6.47 -26.69 -15.37
N ARG A 36 5.67 -26.07 -16.27
CA ARG A 36 5.95 -26.04 -17.72
C ARG A 36 7.24 -25.31 -18.10
N ASN A 37 7.68 -24.38 -17.28
CA ASN A 37 8.84 -23.52 -17.58
C ASN A 37 10.11 -23.95 -16.82
N ILE A 38 10.05 -24.99 -16.01
CA ILE A 38 11.22 -25.56 -15.34
C ILE A 38 11.83 -26.60 -16.27
N ILE A 39 13.07 -26.38 -16.68
CA ILE A 39 13.95 -27.43 -17.15
C ILE A 39 14.32 -28.22 -15.89
N TYR A 40 13.87 -29.47 -15.79
CA TYR A 40 14.00 -30.33 -14.62
C TYR A 40 15.48 -30.54 -14.27
N ASP A 41 15.94 -29.82 -13.25
CA ASP A 41 17.31 -30.01 -12.72
C ASP A 41 17.33 -30.68 -11.34
N SER A 42 16.19 -30.80 -10.67
CA SER A 42 16.07 -31.52 -9.39
C SER A 42 14.60 -31.78 -9.02
N GLU A 43 14.32 -32.89 -8.32
CA GLU A 43 13.01 -33.23 -7.75
C GLU A 43 12.40 -32.15 -6.82
N ASN A 44 13.25 -31.27 -6.29
CA ASN A 44 12.85 -30.18 -5.40
C ASN A 44 12.28 -28.93 -6.12
N SER A 45 12.31 -28.88 -7.46
CA SER A 45 11.82 -27.76 -8.25
C SER A 45 10.32 -27.79 -8.54
N TYR A 46 9.69 -28.96 -8.45
CA TYR A 46 8.26 -29.13 -8.72
C TYR A 46 7.38 -28.49 -7.64
N VAL A 47 6.40 -27.69 -8.05
CA VAL A 47 5.44 -27.03 -7.18
C VAL A 47 4.03 -27.50 -7.48
N SER A 48 3.46 -28.38 -6.63
CA SER A 48 2.08 -28.82 -6.77
C SER A 48 1.07 -27.74 -6.36
N HIS A 49 -0.16 -27.84 -6.86
CA HIS A 49 -1.25 -26.94 -6.45
C HIS A 49 -1.56 -27.04 -4.95
N ASP A 50 -1.47 -28.23 -4.34
CA ASP A 50 -1.65 -28.43 -2.89
C ASP A 50 -0.58 -27.68 -2.07
N ARG A 51 0.66 -27.66 -2.57
CA ARG A 51 1.74 -26.91 -1.93
C ARG A 51 1.45 -25.40 -1.93
N LEU A 52 0.89 -24.89 -3.01
CA LEU A 52 0.45 -23.49 -3.12
C LEU A 52 -0.76 -23.19 -2.23
N GLN A 53 -1.71 -24.13 -2.10
CA GLN A 53 -2.83 -23.98 -1.17
C GLN A 53 -2.35 -23.94 0.28
N ARG A 54 -1.45 -24.87 0.67
CA ARG A 54 -0.84 -24.84 2.02
C ARG A 54 -0.02 -23.59 2.28
N LEU A 55 0.66 -23.03 1.28
CA LEU A 55 1.34 -21.74 1.40
C LEU A 55 0.36 -20.61 1.71
N LEU A 56 -0.82 -20.58 1.06
CA LEU A 56 -1.82 -19.55 1.28
C LEU A 56 -2.37 -19.54 2.72
N VAL A 57 -2.42 -20.69 3.39
CA VAL A 57 -2.88 -20.80 4.79
C VAL A 57 -1.71 -20.97 5.79
N PHE A 58 -0.48 -20.73 5.35
CA PHE A 58 0.70 -20.84 6.21
C PHE A 58 0.93 -19.55 6.98
N GLU A 59 1.11 -19.65 8.30
CA GLU A 59 1.48 -18.51 9.17
C GLU A 59 2.96 -18.15 9.00
N GLY A 60 3.25 -17.32 8.00
CA GLY A 60 4.60 -16.87 7.68
C GLY A 60 4.89 -15.46 8.20
N LYS A 61 6.17 -15.17 8.47
CA LYS A 61 6.65 -13.81 8.81
C LYS A 61 6.85 -12.96 7.55
N TRP A 62 5.78 -12.76 6.76
CA TRP A 62 5.85 -12.12 5.44
C TRP A 62 6.37 -10.68 5.49
N ASN A 63 6.11 -9.94 6.57
CA ASN A 63 6.64 -8.59 6.77
C ASN A 63 8.17 -8.51 6.67
N THR A 64 8.90 -9.57 7.04
CA THR A 64 10.36 -9.56 6.97
C THR A 64 10.88 -9.46 5.53
N TYR A 65 10.16 -10.03 4.56
CA TYR A 65 10.49 -9.89 3.15
C TYR A 65 10.28 -8.46 2.66
N ILE A 66 9.16 -7.84 3.05
CA ILE A 66 8.86 -6.44 2.72
C ILE A 66 9.92 -5.51 3.33
N GLN A 67 10.31 -5.74 4.60
CA GLN A 67 11.35 -4.94 5.27
C GLN A 67 12.72 -5.02 4.56
N LYS A 68 13.11 -6.21 4.08
CA LYS A 68 14.34 -6.38 3.31
C LYS A 68 14.30 -5.57 2.01
N HIS A 69 13.20 -5.59 1.27
CA HIS A 69 13.03 -4.77 0.07
C HIS A 69 13.14 -3.27 0.37
N TYR A 70 12.55 -2.81 1.50
CA TYR A 70 12.68 -1.41 1.93
C TYR A 70 14.14 -1.02 2.18
N SER A 71 14.89 -1.87 2.86
CA SER A 71 16.32 -1.64 3.10
C SER A 71 17.12 -1.54 1.80
N CYS A 72 16.81 -2.36 0.80
CA CYS A 72 17.43 -2.28 -0.52
C CYS A 72 17.08 -0.97 -1.25
N LEU A 73 15.80 -0.56 -1.20
CA LEU A 73 15.36 0.71 -1.79
C LEU A 73 16.07 1.91 -1.17
N LEU A 74 16.25 1.92 0.15
CA LEU A 74 16.97 3.00 0.83
C LEU A 74 18.42 3.08 0.37
N LYS A 75 19.13 1.96 0.22
CA LYS A 75 20.52 1.92 -0.28
C LYS A 75 20.63 2.50 -1.70
N LEU A 76 19.68 2.17 -2.59
CA LEU A 76 19.64 2.72 -3.94
C LEU A 76 19.39 4.24 -3.96
N ARG A 77 18.71 4.76 -2.92
CA ARG A 77 18.37 6.17 -2.80
C ARG A 77 19.48 7.04 -2.21
N GLU A 78 20.37 6.50 -1.38
CA GLU A 78 21.42 7.26 -0.66
C GLU A 78 22.24 8.16 -1.57
N SER A 79 22.31 7.86 -2.85
CA SER A 79 23.01 8.66 -3.87
C SER A 79 22.25 9.91 -4.40
N SER A 80 20.98 10.16 -4.03
CA SER A 80 20.16 11.26 -4.61
C SER A 80 19.45 12.20 -3.61
N SER A 81 19.82 12.31 -2.53
CA SER A 81 19.61 12.67 -1.12
C SER A 81 18.72 13.82 -0.64
N LYS A 82 18.26 14.82 -1.33
CA LYS A 82 17.56 16.00 -0.70
C LYS A 82 16.05 16.08 -0.90
N LYS A 83 15.40 15.07 -1.47
CA LYS A 83 13.96 15.10 -1.75
C LYS A 83 13.14 14.92 -0.47
N LYS A 84 12.03 15.67 -0.36
CA LYS A 84 11.03 15.44 0.70
C LYS A 84 10.44 14.06 0.59
N THR A 85 10.15 13.45 1.73
CA THR A 85 9.55 12.12 1.81
C THR A 85 8.20 12.18 2.49
N TYR A 86 7.32 11.29 2.10
CA TYR A 86 5.94 11.26 2.55
C TYR A 86 5.57 9.86 3.04
N LEU A 87 4.74 9.80 4.09
CA LEU A 87 3.89 8.66 4.36
C LEU A 87 2.48 9.02 3.92
N ILE A 88 1.83 8.15 3.18
CA ILE A 88 0.47 8.39 2.69
C ILE A 88 -0.44 7.30 3.25
N ILE A 89 -1.54 7.72 3.86
CA ILE A 89 -2.56 6.85 4.44
C ILE A 89 -3.80 6.89 3.55
N ASP A 90 -4.27 5.73 3.15
CA ASP A 90 -5.55 5.59 2.45
C ASP A 90 -6.10 4.17 2.60
N ASP A 91 -7.37 3.95 2.28
CA ASP A 91 -7.96 2.64 2.25
C ASP A 91 -8.57 2.30 0.88
N THR A 92 -8.69 1.02 0.61
CA THR A 92 -9.34 0.54 -0.61
C THR A 92 -10.18 -0.69 -0.32
N VAL A 93 -11.20 -0.91 -1.15
CA VAL A 93 -12.06 -2.10 -1.07
C VAL A 93 -11.54 -3.16 -2.04
N ILE A 94 -11.34 -4.37 -1.55
CA ILE A 94 -11.12 -5.57 -2.34
C ILE A 94 -12.49 -6.18 -2.59
N ALA A 95 -13.03 -6.02 -3.79
CA ALA A 95 -14.37 -6.49 -4.13
C ALA A 95 -14.46 -8.02 -4.09
N LYS A 96 -15.48 -8.55 -3.41
CA LYS A 96 -15.77 -9.99 -3.26
C LYS A 96 -17.26 -10.25 -3.40
N PRO A 97 -17.88 -9.90 -4.54
CA PRO A 97 -19.35 -9.87 -4.68
C PRO A 97 -20.02 -11.24 -4.47
N TYR A 98 -19.29 -12.32 -4.68
CA TYR A 98 -19.82 -13.70 -4.57
C TYR A 98 -19.36 -14.45 -3.31
N SER A 99 -18.60 -13.78 -2.43
CA SER A 99 -18.11 -14.42 -1.19
C SER A 99 -19.19 -14.35 -0.10
N LYS A 100 -19.38 -15.42 0.69
CA LYS A 100 -20.38 -15.50 1.75
C LYS A 100 -19.79 -15.76 3.15
N GLU A 101 -18.56 -16.23 3.23
CA GLU A 101 -18.03 -16.89 4.43
C GLU A 101 -16.79 -16.20 5.05
N LEU A 102 -16.43 -14.99 4.60
CA LEU A 102 -15.30 -14.27 5.18
C LEU A 102 -15.80 -13.29 6.26
N ASP A 103 -15.27 -13.40 7.48
CA ASP A 103 -15.65 -12.55 8.62
C ASP A 103 -15.44 -11.04 8.41
N SER A 104 -14.49 -10.68 7.55
CA SER A 104 -14.14 -9.29 7.24
C SER A 104 -14.97 -8.67 6.12
N LEU A 105 -15.99 -9.38 5.60
CA LEU A 105 -16.84 -8.85 4.54
C LEU A 105 -17.84 -7.83 5.07
N SER A 106 -18.00 -6.77 4.31
CA SER A 106 -19.02 -5.75 4.58
C SER A 106 -19.39 -4.98 3.32
N TRP A 107 -20.57 -4.35 3.33
CA TRP A 107 -20.93 -3.37 2.33
C TRP A 107 -20.20 -2.07 2.62
N ILE A 108 -19.40 -1.60 1.66
CA ILE A 108 -18.52 -0.43 1.80
C ILE A 108 -18.79 0.48 0.62
N PHE A 109 -19.10 1.75 0.90
CA PHE A 109 -19.23 2.75 -0.16
C PHE A 109 -17.88 3.03 -0.80
N SER A 110 -17.78 2.84 -2.12
CA SER A 110 -16.62 3.18 -2.92
C SER A 110 -16.86 4.53 -3.60
N PRO A 111 -16.14 5.58 -3.22
CA PRO A 111 -16.31 6.89 -3.86
C PRO A 111 -15.87 6.90 -5.33
N SER A 112 -14.90 6.07 -5.70
CA SER A 112 -14.42 5.94 -7.08
C SER A 112 -15.49 5.33 -8.00
N ASP A 113 -16.21 4.33 -7.49
CA ASP A 113 -17.23 3.59 -8.25
C ASP A 113 -18.63 4.17 -8.04
N ARG A 114 -18.79 5.12 -7.11
CA ARG A 114 -20.06 5.75 -6.69
C ARG A 114 -21.15 4.74 -6.30
N GLN A 115 -20.75 3.60 -5.75
CA GLN A 115 -21.66 2.52 -5.34
C GLN A 115 -21.14 1.78 -4.11
N TYR A 116 -22.01 1.02 -3.47
CA TYR A 116 -21.62 0.10 -2.42
C TYR A 116 -21.03 -1.16 -3.03
N LEU A 117 -19.82 -1.52 -2.59
CA LEU A 117 -19.16 -2.77 -2.95
C LEU A 117 -19.20 -3.72 -1.75
N TYR A 118 -19.51 -4.99 -2.01
CA TYR A 118 -19.36 -6.04 -1.01
C TYR A 118 -17.95 -6.59 -1.08
N GLY A 119 -17.21 -6.47 0.03
CA GLY A 119 -15.81 -6.83 0.02
C GLY A 119 -15.08 -6.60 1.32
N ILE A 120 -13.75 -6.70 1.24
CA ILE A 120 -12.81 -6.50 2.34
C ILE A 120 -12.26 -5.07 2.25
N ASN A 121 -12.37 -4.29 3.32
CA ASN A 121 -11.71 -2.98 3.38
C ASN A 121 -10.30 -3.11 3.94
N VAL A 122 -9.33 -2.55 3.24
CA VAL A 122 -7.92 -2.62 3.60
C VAL A 122 -7.32 -1.23 3.71
N VAL A 123 -6.80 -0.90 4.88
CA VAL A 123 -6.05 0.33 5.14
C VAL A 123 -4.60 0.11 4.79
N PHE A 124 -4.03 0.98 3.98
CA PHE A 124 -2.63 0.98 3.59
C PHE A 124 -1.88 2.21 4.11
N VAL A 125 -0.61 2.02 4.40
CA VAL A 125 0.35 3.12 4.52
C VAL A 125 1.50 2.85 3.55
N ILE A 126 1.78 3.82 2.69
CA ILE A 126 2.92 3.76 1.77
C ILE A 126 3.92 4.87 2.10
N TRP A 127 5.19 4.60 1.85
CA TRP A 127 6.25 5.59 1.84
C TRP A 127 6.58 5.99 0.40
N THR A 128 6.88 7.27 0.17
CA THR A 128 7.31 7.76 -1.14
C THR A 128 8.22 8.99 -1.02
N ASP A 129 9.05 9.22 -2.01
CA ASP A 129 9.82 10.45 -2.25
C ASP A 129 9.32 11.23 -3.48
N GLY A 130 8.10 10.91 -3.94
CA GLY A 130 7.49 11.46 -5.14
C GLY A 130 7.73 10.63 -6.41
N ASN A 131 8.77 9.81 -6.46
CA ASN A 131 9.07 8.91 -7.59
C ASN A 131 8.98 7.44 -7.20
N THR A 132 9.57 7.09 -6.07
CA THR A 132 9.62 5.73 -5.54
C THR A 132 8.45 5.50 -4.60
N ARG A 133 7.83 4.32 -4.67
CA ARG A 133 6.71 3.91 -3.83
C ARG A 133 7.06 2.65 -3.07
N PHE A 134 6.77 2.63 -1.78
CA PHE A 134 7.03 1.47 -0.97
C PHE A 134 5.90 1.24 0.05
N PRO A 135 5.25 0.07 0.08
CA PRO A 135 4.24 -0.24 1.09
C PRO A 135 4.92 -0.47 2.46
N ILE A 136 4.56 0.33 3.45
CA ILE A 136 4.94 0.08 4.85
C ILE A 136 4.21 -1.15 5.37
N GLY A 137 2.92 -1.26 5.03
CA GLY A 137 2.10 -2.37 5.42
C GLY A 137 0.62 -2.12 5.15
N PHE A 138 -0.19 -3.06 5.61
CA PHE A 138 -1.64 -2.97 5.52
C PHE A 138 -2.32 -3.53 6.77
N ARG A 139 -3.59 -3.18 6.96
CA ARG A 139 -4.49 -3.79 7.96
C ARG A 139 -5.86 -4.00 7.32
N ILE A 140 -6.44 -5.17 7.54
CA ILE A 140 -7.81 -5.46 7.16
C ILE A 140 -8.72 -4.87 8.23
N TRP A 141 -9.70 -4.05 7.81
CA TRP A 141 -10.73 -3.57 8.70
C TRP A 141 -11.88 -4.58 8.78
N ASN A 142 -12.29 -4.91 10.00
CA ASN A 142 -13.44 -5.76 10.24
C ASN A 142 -14.43 -4.97 11.11
N LYS A 143 -15.69 -4.94 10.68
CA LYS A 143 -16.77 -4.22 11.41
C LYS A 143 -17.06 -4.81 12.80
N HIS A 144 -16.73 -6.08 13.02
CA HIS A 144 -16.94 -6.78 14.29
C HIS A 144 -15.80 -6.52 15.28
N ASP A 145 -14.67 -6.01 14.83
CA ASP A 145 -13.58 -5.60 15.70
C ASP A 145 -13.88 -4.26 16.34
N LYS A 146 -13.42 -4.06 17.58
CA LYS A 146 -13.52 -2.76 18.28
C LYS A 146 -12.61 -1.68 17.69
N LYS A 147 -11.83 -2.00 16.65
CA LYS A 147 -10.87 -1.09 16.03
C LYS A 147 -11.49 -0.34 14.85
N THR A 148 -11.28 0.96 14.84
CA THR A 148 -11.63 1.81 13.69
C THR A 148 -10.50 1.82 12.65
N LYS A 149 -10.78 2.25 11.41
CA LYS A 149 -9.73 2.48 10.39
C LYS A 149 -8.65 3.46 10.88
N ILE A 150 -9.01 4.41 11.75
CA ILE A 150 -8.05 5.33 12.37
C ILE A 150 -7.08 4.58 13.28
N ASP A 151 -7.58 3.61 14.08
CA ASP A 151 -6.72 2.80 14.95
C ASP A 151 -5.76 1.93 14.13
N LEU A 152 -6.24 1.35 13.02
CA LEU A 152 -5.43 0.59 12.09
C LEU A 152 -4.34 1.45 11.42
N ALA A 153 -4.68 2.68 11.03
CA ALA A 153 -3.70 3.64 10.53
C ALA A 153 -2.64 4.00 11.58
N MET A 154 -3.05 4.16 12.85
CA MET A 154 -2.11 4.41 13.96
C MET A 154 -1.15 3.24 14.17
N GLU A 155 -1.62 1.99 14.07
CA GLU A 155 -0.76 0.80 14.12
C GLU A 155 0.30 0.83 13.01
N LEU A 156 -0.10 1.13 11.78
CA LEU A 156 0.80 1.21 10.62
C LEU A 156 1.82 2.35 10.77
N LEU A 157 1.43 3.50 11.31
CA LEU A 157 2.38 4.59 11.60
C LEU A 157 3.37 4.22 12.72
N ASN A 158 2.94 3.46 13.73
CA ASN A 158 3.83 2.91 14.75
C ASN A 158 4.84 1.93 14.12
N GLU A 159 4.40 1.08 13.18
CA GLU A 159 5.27 0.19 12.42
C GLU A 159 6.27 0.98 11.56
N ALA A 160 5.81 2.01 10.84
CA ALA A 160 6.66 2.92 10.08
C ALA A 160 7.76 3.54 10.97
N LYS A 161 7.41 3.96 12.18
CA LYS A 161 8.36 4.58 13.13
C LYS A 161 9.33 3.58 13.74
N LYS A 162 8.82 2.44 14.25
CA LYS A 162 9.60 1.51 15.06
C LYS A 162 10.39 0.52 14.20
N THR A 163 9.76 -0.05 13.19
CA THR A 163 10.31 -1.14 12.36
C THR A 163 11.08 -0.59 11.19
N TYR A 164 10.47 0.31 10.43
CA TYR A 164 11.11 0.91 9.25
C TYR A 164 11.95 2.14 9.57
N LYS A 165 11.87 2.67 10.80
CA LYS A 165 12.61 3.86 11.25
C LYS A 165 12.49 5.06 10.30
N THR A 166 11.33 5.18 9.65
CA THR A 166 11.09 6.25 8.69
C THR A 166 11.09 7.63 9.36
N LYS A 167 11.52 8.64 8.61
CA LYS A 167 11.49 10.06 9.01
C LYS A 167 10.84 10.85 7.88
N PRO A 168 9.50 10.78 7.71
CA PRO A 168 8.83 11.51 6.63
C PRO A 168 8.87 13.00 6.88
N SER A 169 8.94 13.78 5.80
CA SER A 169 8.72 15.22 5.87
C SER A 169 7.27 15.52 6.24
N TYR A 170 6.34 14.78 5.63
CA TYR A 170 4.90 14.92 5.91
C TYR A 170 4.18 13.58 5.87
N VAL A 171 3.13 13.45 6.71
CA VAL A 171 2.11 12.40 6.59
C VAL A 171 0.94 13.00 5.82
N LEU A 172 0.58 12.40 4.69
CA LEU A 172 -0.53 12.84 3.84
C LEU A 172 -1.74 11.93 4.06
N MET A 173 -2.93 12.51 4.14
CA MET A 173 -4.16 11.76 4.35
C MET A 173 -5.36 12.50 3.75
N ASP A 174 -6.40 11.77 3.42
CA ASP A 174 -7.66 12.34 2.96
C ASP A 174 -8.49 12.93 4.12
N SER A 175 -9.69 13.39 3.83
CA SER A 175 -10.58 14.03 4.81
C SER A 175 -11.19 13.10 5.86
N PHE A 176 -11.03 11.79 5.71
CA PHE A 176 -11.51 10.80 6.68
C PHE A 176 -10.56 10.64 7.87
N TYR A 177 -9.24 10.62 7.61
CA TYR A 177 -8.21 10.26 8.60
C TYR A 177 -7.82 11.35 9.61
N PRO A 178 -8.00 12.70 9.43
CA PRO A 178 -7.47 13.70 10.35
C PRO A 178 -8.26 13.77 11.68
N ALA A 179 -8.44 12.62 12.34
CA ALA A 179 -8.97 12.52 13.69
C ALA A 179 -7.92 12.98 14.73
N ALA A 180 -8.37 13.57 15.81
CA ALA A 180 -7.49 14.13 16.84
C ALA A 180 -6.46 13.14 17.38
N LYS A 181 -6.88 11.89 17.63
CA LYS A 181 -5.99 10.82 18.14
C LYS A 181 -4.84 10.51 17.17
N LEU A 182 -5.11 10.47 15.84
CA LEU A 182 -4.08 10.24 14.82
C LEU A 182 -3.13 11.44 14.71
N LEU A 183 -3.67 12.65 14.67
CA LEU A 183 -2.86 13.87 14.58
C LEU A 183 -1.95 14.05 15.81
N LYS A 184 -2.43 13.71 17.00
CA LYS A 184 -1.62 13.68 18.23
C LYS A 184 -0.50 12.65 18.17
N LEU A 185 -0.76 11.45 17.61
CA LEU A 185 0.27 10.43 17.41
C LEU A 185 1.37 10.93 16.46
N ILE A 186 0.99 11.53 15.33
CA ILE A 186 1.94 12.09 14.36
C ILE A 186 2.80 13.17 15.03
N ARG A 187 2.21 14.06 15.83
CA ARG A 187 2.93 15.06 16.62
C ARG A 187 3.89 14.44 17.65
N LYS A 188 3.47 13.36 18.34
CA LYS A 188 4.32 12.60 19.27
C LYS A 188 5.58 12.05 18.57
N PHE A 189 5.48 11.69 17.30
CA PHE A 189 6.62 11.24 16.49
C PHE A 189 7.50 12.40 15.99
N ARG A 190 7.10 13.65 16.23
CA ARG A 190 7.71 14.88 15.69
C ARG A 190 7.67 14.93 14.17
N TRP A 191 6.61 14.37 13.59
CA TRP A 191 6.34 14.43 12.16
C TRP A 191 5.33 15.53 11.87
N GLN A 192 5.40 16.08 10.66
CA GLN A 192 4.41 17.02 10.14
C GLN A 192 3.35 16.26 9.34
N TRP A 193 2.18 16.85 9.19
CA TRP A 193 1.11 16.28 8.40
C TRP A 193 0.44 17.34 7.51
N ILE A 194 -0.13 16.88 6.38
CA ILE A 194 -1.02 17.65 5.52
C ILE A 194 -2.24 16.78 5.22
N ALA A 195 -3.44 17.30 5.46
CA ALA A 195 -4.68 16.59 5.24
C ALA A 195 -5.70 17.48 4.51
N LYS A 196 -6.54 16.86 3.67
CA LYS A 196 -7.79 17.49 3.26
C LYS A 196 -8.75 17.44 4.45
N ILE A 197 -9.56 18.48 4.65
CA ILE A 197 -10.59 18.50 5.67
C ILE A 197 -11.95 18.77 5.03
N LYS A 198 -13.01 18.27 5.67
CA LYS A 198 -14.40 18.47 5.20
C LYS A 198 -14.86 19.90 5.49
N SER A 199 -15.81 20.42 4.70
CA SER A 199 -16.40 21.74 4.86
C SER A 199 -17.08 21.94 6.23
N ASN A 200 -17.59 20.87 6.83
CA ASN A 200 -18.21 20.87 8.16
C ASN A 200 -17.22 20.63 9.31
N ARG A 201 -15.91 20.55 9.05
CA ARG A 201 -14.88 20.43 10.10
C ARG A 201 -14.79 21.69 10.93
N CYS A 202 -14.87 21.59 12.26
CA CYS A 202 -14.77 22.74 13.14
C CYS A 202 -13.33 23.29 13.21
N ILE A 203 -13.23 24.61 13.05
CA ILE A 203 -12.04 25.43 13.20
C ILE A 203 -12.40 26.53 14.21
N ASN A 204 -11.73 26.61 15.35
CA ASN A 204 -12.05 27.54 16.44
C ASN A 204 -13.54 27.48 16.87
N GLY A 205 -14.16 26.29 16.83
CA GLY A 205 -15.56 26.12 17.18
C GLY A 205 -16.56 26.34 16.04
N THR A 206 -16.13 26.88 14.90
CA THR A 206 -17.00 27.19 13.74
C THR A 206 -16.70 26.23 12.59
N GLN A 207 -17.70 25.80 11.83
CA GLN A 207 -17.48 24.96 10.65
C GLN A 207 -16.59 25.66 9.61
N ALA A 208 -15.74 24.91 8.90
CA ALA A 208 -14.78 25.47 7.94
C ALA A 208 -15.48 26.33 6.86
N GLN A 209 -16.63 25.91 6.34
CA GLN A 209 -17.40 26.68 5.38
C GLN A 209 -17.83 28.04 5.92
N GLU A 210 -18.26 28.12 7.16
CA GLU A 210 -18.66 29.39 7.83
C GLU A 210 -17.43 30.21 8.23
N PHE A 211 -16.40 29.56 8.76
CA PHE A 211 -15.14 30.20 9.13
C PHE A 211 -14.53 30.97 7.95
N PHE A 212 -14.67 30.44 6.72
CA PHE A 212 -14.18 31.06 5.49
C PHE A 212 -15.25 31.86 4.70
N ARG A 213 -16.44 32.06 5.23
CA ARG A 213 -17.48 32.85 4.53
C ARG A 213 -16.99 34.25 4.15
N TYR A 214 -16.27 34.90 5.05
CA TYR A 214 -15.74 36.27 4.88
C TYR A 214 -14.20 36.34 4.98
N ARG A 215 -13.53 35.19 4.88
CA ARG A 215 -12.07 35.09 4.96
C ARG A 215 -11.54 34.35 3.75
N TYR A 216 -10.48 34.90 3.17
CA TYR A 216 -9.84 34.32 1.99
C TYR A 216 -8.44 33.77 2.34
N GLY A 217 -7.98 32.83 1.51
CA GLY A 217 -6.61 32.35 1.55
C GLY A 217 -6.33 31.37 2.68
N ASN A 218 -5.48 31.77 3.62
CA ASN A 218 -5.00 30.90 4.67
C ASN A 218 -5.08 31.54 6.05
N HIS A 219 -5.40 30.73 7.05
CA HIS A 219 -5.49 31.15 8.44
C HIS A 219 -4.89 30.09 9.37
N ILE A 220 -4.38 30.54 10.51
CA ILE A 220 -4.01 29.65 11.61
C ILE A 220 -5.22 29.52 12.52
N GLY A 221 -5.64 28.29 12.78
CA GLY A 221 -6.77 27.96 13.64
C GLY A 221 -6.53 26.73 14.47
N LYS A 222 -7.46 26.43 15.36
CA LYS A 222 -7.46 25.21 16.20
C LYS A 222 -8.52 24.25 15.69
N LEU A 223 -8.11 23.04 15.37
CA LEU A 223 -9.02 21.91 15.17
C LEU A 223 -9.47 21.34 16.52
N SER A 224 -10.31 20.30 16.50
CA SER A 224 -10.72 19.61 17.73
C SER A 224 -9.54 19.28 18.64
N GLU A 225 -9.77 19.28 19.96
CA GLU A 225 -8.76 19.03 21.00
C GLU A 225 -7.55 20.01 20.94
N ASN A 226 -7.82 21.27 20.54
CA ASN A 226 -6.83 22.36 20.50
C ASN A 226 -5.60 22.08 19.59
N ILE A 227 -5.77 21.28 18.56
CA ILE A 227 -4.70 21.01 17.59
C ILE A 227 -4.54 22.22 16.68
N LYS A 228 -3.44 22.98 16.90
CA LYS A 228 -3.09 24.15 16.07
C LYS A 228 -2.69 23.71 14.68
N ALA A 229 -3.30 24.31 13.66
CA ALA A 229 -3.03 24.02 12.26
C ALA A 229 -3.12 25.29 11.40
N ARG A 230 -2.37 25.33 10.30
CA ARG A 230 -2.63 26.25 9.20
C ARG A 230 -3.72 25.64 8.32
N ILE A 231 -4.76 26.40 8.06
CA ILE A 231 -5.88 26.02 7.21
C ILE A 231 -5.80 26.83 5.91
N VAL A 232 -5.91 26.14 4.79
CA VAL A 232 -5.87 26.74 3.45
C VAL A 232 -7.18 26.43 2.74
N LYS A 233 -7.86 27.46 2.26
CA LYS A 233 -9.04 27.35 1.38
C LYS A 233 -8.65 27.67 -0.06
N ASP A 234 -9.14 26.87 -1.00
CA ASP A 234 -9.05 27.13 -2.44
C ASP A 234 -10.30 26.55 -3.11
N ASN A 235 -11.11 27.44 -3.64
CA ASN A 235 -12.47 27.12 -4.07
C ASN A 235 -13.26 26.42 -2.93
N ASP A 236 -13.84 25.25 -3.21
CA ASP A 236 -14.59 24.44 -2.24
C ASP A 236 -13.74 23.42 -1.48
N ASN A 237 -12.42 23.49 -1.63
CA ASN A 237 -11.51 22.57 -0.97
C ASN A 237 -10.80 23.24 0.20
N TYR A 238 -10.64 22.46 1.28
CA TYR A 238 -9.96 22.88 2.49
C TYR A 238 -8.84 21.91 2.82
N TRP A 239 -7.65 22.43 3.10
CA TRP A 239 -6.51 21.66 3.59
C TRP A 239 -6.08 22.18 4.96
N ALA A 240 -5.55 21.31 5.77
CA ALA A 240 -4.95 21.65 7.04
C ALA A 240 -3.56 21.04 7.14
N THR A 241 -2.63 21.74 7.81
CA THR A 241 -1.28 21.24 8.08
C THR A 241 -0.80 21.66 9.46
N SER A 242 0.01 20.80 10.09
CA SER A 242 0.72 21.13 11.34
C SER A 242 1.90 22.07 11.12
N ASP A 243 2.43 22.15 9.91
CA ASP A 243 3.52 23.04 9.56
C ASP A 243 2.99 24.45 9.30
N LEU A 244 3.12 25.29 10.33
CA LEU A 244 2.61 26.66 10.29
C LEU A 244 3.45 27.60 9.41
N SER A 245 4.63 27.18 8.97
CA SER A 245 5.53 27.96 8.12
C SER A 245 5.24 27.80 6.63
N LEU A 246 4.54 26.72 6.22
CA LEU A 246 4.25 26.44 4.81
C LEU A 246 3.40 27.54 4.16
N LYS A 247 3.78 27.92 2.95
CA LYS A 247 2.94 28.76 2.08
C LYS A 247 1.74 27.94 1.57
N PRO A 248 0.58 28.59 1.28
CA PRO A 248 -0.59 27.89 0.73
C PRO A 248 -0.32 27.11 -0.55
N SER A 249 0.53 27.64 -1.43
CA SER A 249 0.99 26.96 -2.64
C SER A 249 1.68 25.64 -2.35
N ASP A 250 2.58 25.64 -1.34
CA ASP A 250 3.37 24.47 -0.96
C ASP A 250 2.50 23.39 -0.32
N VAL A 251 1.50 23.79 0.49
CA VAL A 251 0.51 22.85 1.06
C VAL A 251 -0.18 22.07 -0.06
N LYS A 252 -0.67 22.78 -1.09
CA LYS A 252 -1.34 22.15 -2.23
C LYS A 252 -0.37 21.30 -3.06
N GLN A 253 0.83 21.81 -3.31
CA GLN A 253 1.86 21.10 -4.07
C GLN A 253 2.27 19.79 -3.38
N TYR A 254 2.54 19.81 -2.08
CA TYR A 254 2.92 18.60 -1.35
C TYR A 254 1.76 17.63 -1.20
N TYR A 255 0.54 18.12 -1.01
CA TYR A 255 -0.65 17.29 -0.92
C TYR A 255 -0.94 16.52 -2.22
N ARG A 256 -0.57 17.05 -3.39
CA ARG A 256 -0.71 16.33 -4.68
C ARG A 256 -0.04 14.97 -4.68
N ASN A 257 1.03 14.79 -3.89
CA ASN A 257 1.68 13.47 -3.76
C ASN A 257 0.74 12.40 -3.18
N ARG A 258 -0.41 12.78 -2.58
CA ARG A 258 -1.41 11.81 -2.14
C ARG A 258 -1.96 10.96 -3.29
N GLN A 259 -2.01 11.49 -4.51
CA GLN A 259 -2.43 10.73 -5.69
C GLN A 259 -1.58 9.49 -5.95
N ILE A 260 -0.36 9.44 -5.42
CA ILE A 260 0.53 8.29 -5.56
C ILE A 260 -0.07 7.01 -4.93
N ILE A 261 -0.84 7.13 -3.84
CA ILE A 261 -1.49 5.95 -3.23
C ILE A 261 -2.69 5.48 -4.06
N GLU A 262 -3.39 6.39 -4.75
CA GLU A 262 -4.48 6.02 -5.65
C GLU A 262 -3.95 5.22 -6.85
N GLU A 263 -2.82 5.67 -7.43
CA GLU A 263 -2.13 4.92 -8.48
C GLU A 263 -1.59 3.58 -7.96
N PHE A 264 -1.06 3.55 -6.74
CA PHE A 264 -0.65 2.30 -6.09
C PHE A 264 -1.81 1.32 -5.97
N HIS A 265 -2.98 1.75 -5.48
CA HIS A 265 -4.18 0.90 -5.40
C HIS A 265 -4.61 0.40 -6.79
N LYS A 266 -4.56 1.27 -7.80
CA LYS A 266 -4.86 0.90 -9.18
C LYS A 266 -3.92 -0.21 -9.67
N ILE A 267 -2.61 -0.07 -9.47
CA ILE A 267 -1.62 -1.07 -9.85
C ILE A 267 -1.90 -2.41 -9.13
N LEU A 268 -2.13 -2.38 -7.82
CA LEU A 268 -2.42 -3.60 -7.07
C LEU A 268 -3.65 -4.33 -7.61
N LYS A 269 -4.72 -3.61 -7.96
CA LYS A 269 -5.97 -4.19 -8.46
C LYS A 269 -5.86 -4.65 -9.92
N SER A 270 -5.45 -3.75 -10.83
CA SER A 270 -5.43 -4.02 -12.27
C SER A 270 -4.29 -4.94 -12.67
N GLU A 271 -3.07 -4.62 -12.20
CA GLU A 271 -1.86 -5.29 -12.64
C GLU A 271 -1.51 -6.53 -11.81
N LEU A 272 -1.64 -6.43 -10.48
CA LEU A 272 -1.17 -7.47 -9.57
C LEU A 272 -2.28 -8.34 -8.99
N ARG A 273 -3.52 -8.17 -9.50
CA ARG A 273 -4.65 -9.03 -9.15
C ARG A 273 -4.94 -9.11 -7.63
N LEU A 274 -4.92 -7.96 -6.95
CA LEU A 274 -5.23 -7.89 -5.51
C LEU A 274 -6.57 -8.57 -5.15
N GLU A 275 -7.56 -8.51 -6.05
CA GLU A 275 -8.87 -9.15 -5.91
C GLU A 275 -8.90 -10.63 -6.32
N GLY A 276 -7.75 -11.15 -6.80
CA GLY A 276 -7.65 -12.46 -7.48
C GLY A 276 -7.74 -13.69 -6.57
N CYS A 277 -7.58 -13.56 -5.26
CA CYS A 277 -7.67 -14.69 -4.33
C CYS A 277 -9.10 -15.23 -4.27
N SER A 278 -9.27 -16.50 -4.58
CA SER A 278 -10.56 -17.20 -4.54
C SER A 278 -10.82 -17.98 -3.24
N SER A 279 -9.83 -18.04 -2.34
CA SER A 279 -9.98 -18.73 -1.06
C SER A 279 -11.03 -18.05 -0.17
N ARG A 280 -11.76 -18.89 0.59
CA ARG A 280 -12.71 -18.45 1.63
C ARG A 280 -12.05 -18.27 3.00
N GLU A 281 -10.79 -18.63 3.13
CA GLU A 281 -10.01 -18.52 4.36
C GLU A 281 -9.48 -17.09 4.54
N SER A 282 -9.74 -16.46 5.69
CA SER A 282 -9.27 -15.11 6.00
C SER A 282 -7.74 -15.01 5.96
N LEU A 283 -7.04 -16.04 6.46
CA LEU A 283 -5.57 -16.11 6.43
C LEU A 283 -5.05 -16.16 4.98
N ALA A 284 -5.72 -16.90 4.10
CA ALA A 284 -5.33 -16.96 2.69
C ALA A 284 -5.52 -15.61 1.96
N GLN A 285 -6.58 -14.87 2.28
CA GLN A 285 -6.77 -13.51 1.76
C GLN A 285 -5.66 -12.57 2.24
N MET A 286 -5.32 -12.62 3.53
CA MET A 286 -4.23 -11.84 4.10
C MET A 286 -2.88 -12.19 3.47
N ASN A 287 -2.56 -13.47 3.32
CA ASN A 287 -1.31 -13.91 2.71
C ASN A 287 -1.24 -13.51 1.23
N HIS A 288 -2.35 -13.61 0.50
CA HIS A 288 -2.41 -13.12 -0.88
C HIS A 288 -2.07 -11.63 -0.98
N ILE A 289 -2.60 -10.79 -0.08
CA ILE A 289 -2.24 -9.36 -0.05
C ILE A 289 -0.73 -9.19 0.18
N TYR A 290 -0.12 -9.94 1.11
CA TYR A 290 1.34 -9.92 1.30
C TYR A 290 2.10 -10.29 0.04
N PHE A 291 1.67 -11.33 -0.69
CA PHE A 291 2.34 -11.78 -1.92
C PHE A 291 2.18 -10.75 -3.05
N VAL A 292 1.04 -10.08 -3.13
CA VAL A 292 0.83 -8.95 -4.04
C VAL A 292 1.76 -7.77 -3.69
N LEU A 293 1.93 -7.44 -2.41
CA LEU A 293 2.87 -6.40 -1.98
C LEU A 293 4.33 -6.78 -2.27
N MET A 294 4.71 -8.05 -2.11
CA MET A 294 6.05 -8.54 -2.49
C MET A 294 6.28 -8.39 -4.00
N ALA A 295 5.30 -8.78 -4.81
CA ALA A 295 5.34 -8.60 -6.25
C ALA A 295 5.49 -7.11 -6.63
N PHE A 296 4.73 -6.23 -6.00
CA PHE A 296 4.87 -4.79 -6.18
C PHE A 296 6.28 -4.30 -5.86
N CYS A 297 6.83 -4.70 -4.71
CA CYS A 297 8.17 -4.30 -4.29
C CYS A 297 9.24 -4.74 -5.30
N GLN A 298 9.12 -5.95 -5.85
CA GLN A 298 10.06 -6.45 -6.87
C GLN A 298 9.98 -5.65 -8.16
N LEU A 299 8.76 -5.38 -8.65
CA LEU A 299 8.57 -4.57 -9.86
C LEU A 299 9.06 -3.13 -9.67
N GLU A 300 8.85 -2.56 -8.48
CA GLU A 300 9.34 -1.21 -8.18
C GLU A 300 10.86 -1.15 -8.08
N LEU A 301 11.51 -2.15 -7.46
CA LEU A 301 12.98 -2.28 -7.48
C LEU A 301 13.51 -2.40 -8.90
N PHE A 302 12.91 -3.26 -9.72
CA PHE A 302 13.30 -3.41 -11.12
C PHE A 302 13.11 -2.11 -11.91
N ARG A 303 11.99 -1.41 -11.69
CA ARG A 303 11.71 -0.11 -12.28
C ARG A 303 12.82 0.90 -12.00
N ILE A 304 13.26 0.98 -10.75
CA ILE A 304 14.27 1.94 -10.31
C ILE A 304 15.64 1.56 -10.85
N THR A 305 16.05 0.30 -10.71
CA THR A 305 17.38 -0.17 -11.13
C THR A 305 17.57 -0.10 -12.64
N ARG A 306 16.51 -0.23 -13.43
CA ARG A 306 16.53 -0.14 -14.88
C ARG A 306 16.10 1.23 -15.43
N ASN A 307 15.85 2.20 -14.53
CA ASN A 307 15.38 3.56 -14.90
C ASN A 307 14.15 3.55 -15.82
N ILE A 308 13.17 2.66 -15.54
CA ILE A 308 11.93 2.56 -16.31
C ILE A 308 10.89 3.50 -15.68
N GLY A 309 10.17 4.27 -16.49
CA GLY A 309 9.27 5.32 -16.00
C GLY A 309 8.09 4.81 -15.15
N THR A 310 7.46 3.68 -15.52
CA THR A 310 6.25 3.18 -14.83
C THR A 310 6.26 1.66 -14.65
N ILE A 311 5.51 1.14 -13.67
CA ILE A 311 5.32 -0.31 -13.47
C ILE A 311 4.61 -0.94 -14.68
N TYR A 312 3.70 -0.22 -15.34
CA TYR A 312 3.06 -0.70 -16.58
C TYR A 312 4.09 -0.99 -17.67
N LYS A 313 5.07 -0.09 -17.87
CA LYS A 313 6.19 -0.33 -18.81
C LYS A 313 7.09 -1.46 -18.36
N VAL A 314 7.35 -1.59 -17.05
CA VAL A 314 8.09 -2.75 -16.50
C VAL A 314 7.42 -4.05 -16.89
N ARG A 315 6.10 -4.15 -16.70
CA ARG A 315 5.36 -5.36 -17.08
C ARG A 315 5.38 -5.63 -18.57
N ALA A 316 5.22 -4.60 -19.42
CA ALA A 316 5.33 -4.77 -20.86
C ALA A 316 6.70 -5.34 -21.26
N VAL A 317 7.79 -4.75 -20.74
CA VAL A 317 9.15 -5.26 -20.97
C VAL A 317 9.31 -6.71 -20.50
N LEU A 318 8.76 -7.05 -19.33
CA LEU A 318 8.85 -8.41 -18.80
C LEU A 318 8.02 -9.40 -19.61
N PHE A 319 6.88 -9.01 -20.17
CA PHE A 319 6.09 -9.84 -21.08
C PHE A 319 6.84 -10.09 -22.39
N ASP A 320 7.45 -9.07 -22.97
CA ASP A 320 8.21 -9.20 -24.21
C ASP A 320 9.46 -10.08 -24.02
N CYS A 321 10.09 -10.03 -22.84
CA CYS A 321 11.27 -10.82 -22.53
C CYS A 321 10.98 -12.29 -22.13
N VAL A 322 9.79 -12.63 -21.70
CA VAL A 322 9.41 -14.00 -21.25
C VAL A 322 9.05 -14.91 -22.41
N VAL A 323 8.96 -14.39 -23.62
CA VAL A 323 8.73 -15.19 -24.85
C VAL A 323 9.97 -15.97 -25.34
N PRO A 324 11.24 -15.54 -25.16
CA PRO A 324 12.39 -16.39 -25.45
C PRO A 324 12.53 -17.51 -24.40
N LYS A 325 12.50 -18.76 -24.85
CA LYS A 325 12.59 -19.99 -24.05
C LYS A 325 13.83 -20.14 -23.15
N ASN A 326 14.78 -19.20 -23.18
CA ASN A 326 16.12 -19.35 -22.61
C ASN A 326 16.50 -18.32 -21.52
N LEU A 327 15.56 -17.49 -21.03
CA LEU A 327 15.91 -16.61 -19.93
C LEU A 327 15.61 -17.31 -18.60
N ASN A 328 16.67 -17.77 -17.94
CA ASN A 328 16.69 -18.15 -16.52
C ASN A 328 16.37 -16.92 -15.65
N TRP A 329 15.09 -16.55 -15.56
CA TRP A 329 14.58 -15.53 -14.64
C TRP A 329 14.53 -16.13 -13.22
N LYS A 330 15.68 -16.41 -12.66
CA LYS A 330 15.86 -16.30 -11.23
C LYS A 330 15.81 -14.80 -10.92
N LEU A 331 14.61 -14.20 -10.90
CA LEU A 331 14.40 -13.06 -10.01
C LEU A 331 14.80 -13.60 -8.65
N ASN A 332 16.01 -13.26 -8.25
CA ASN A 332 16.59 -13.69 -7.00
C ASN A 332 15.81 -13.03 -5.85
N ILE A 333 14.60 -13.56 -5.53
CA ILE A 333 14.03 -13.37 -4.20
C ILE A 333 15.08 -13.81 -3.17
N MET A 334 15.99 -14.72 -3.55
CA MET A 334 17.11 -15.19 -2.77
C MET A 334 18.31 -14.25 -2.71
N ALA A 335 18.51 -13.32 -3.63
CA ALA A 335 19.60 -12.34 -3.49
C ALA A 335 19.41 -11.42 -2.28
N PHE A 336 18.25 -11.51 -1.63
CA PHE A 336 17.88 -10.76 -0.44
C PHE A 336 17.46 -11.65 0.74
N ALA A 337 17.71 -12.95 0.69
CA ALA A 337 17.47 -13.88 1.80
C ALA A 337 18.66 -13.92 2.78
#